data_7be24e0691951747e8b282c13358069e
#
_entry.id   7be24e0691951747e8b282c13358069e
#
_cell.length_a   1.000
_cell.length_b   1.000
_cell.length_c   1.000
_cell.angle_alpha   90.00
_cell.angle_beta   90.00
_cell.angle_gamma   90.00
#
_symmetry.space_group_name_H-M   'P 1'
#
loop_
_entity.id
_entity.type
_entity.pdbx_description
1 polymer ?
#
loop_
_entity_poly.entity_id
_entity_poly.type
_entity_poly.pdbx_seq_one_letter_code
_entity_poly.pdbx_strand_id
1 'polypeptide(L)'
;MVPCPIVNAQADESYRVGAGKSPVAAYLDIDDIVRVAKEHNVDLIHPGYGFLSENPEFARKVNEAGMVFIGPMPETIDNLGDKTKARDLARDAQVPIVPGTPGAIASLEEAEPFIKEVGFPVIIKAAMGGGGRGMRVVRSLSLIHI
;
A
#
# COMPACT_ATOMS: atom_id res chain seq x y z
N MET A 1 1.22 29.20 -7.08
CA MET A 1 0.73 27.89 -7.56
C MET A 1 -0.79 28.01 -7.64
N VAL A 2 -1.36 27.83 -8.84
CA VAL A 2 -2.81 27.95 -9.03
C VAL A 2 -3.44 26.73 -8.37
N PRO A 3 -4.40 26.87 -7.46
CA PRO A 3 -5.14 25.74 -6.91
C PRO A 3 -5.80 24.98 -8.07
N CYS A 4 -5.85 23.63 -7.97
CA CYS A 4 -6.55 22.86 -8.99
C CYS A 4 -8.04 23.27 -8.94
N PRO A 5 -8.58 23.97 -9.96
CA PRO A 5 -9.88 24.64 -9.84
C PRO A 5 -11.04 23.64 -9.75
N ILE A 6 -10.84 22.38 -10.15
CA ILE A 6 -11.91 21.37 -10.17
C ILE A 6 -12.18 20.84 -8.76
N VAL A 7 -11.14 20.59 -7.96
CA VAL A 7 -11.32 20.07 -6.59
C VAL A 7 -11.86 21.17 -5.68
N ASN A 8 -11.39 22.41 -5.84
CA ASN A 8 -11.84 23.55 -5.04
C ASN A 8 -13.30 23.94 -5.31
N ALA A 9 -13.84 23.67 -6.50
CA ALA A 9 -15.22 23.97 -6.85
C ALA A 9 -16.26 23.01 -6.24
N GLN A 10 -15.81 21.87 -5.72
CA GLN A 10 -16.67 20.83 -5.14
C GLN A 10 -16.61 20.76 -3.60
N ALA A 11 -15.67 21.49 -2.99
CA ALA A 11 -15.48 21.53 -1.54
C ALA A 11 -15.86 22.91 -1.01
N ASP A 12 -16.40 22.96 0.21
CA ASP A 12 -16.72 24.21 0.90
C ASP A 12 -15.44 25.00 1.22
N GLU A 13 -14.37 24.27 1.59
CA GLU A 13 -13.06 24.83 1.94
C GLU A 13 -11.93 23.99 1.37
N SER A 14 -10.77 24.62 1.15
CA SER A 14 -9.57 23.92 0.69
C SER A 14 -8.31 24.53 1.30
N TYR A 15 -7.40 23.67 1.73
CA TYR A 15 -6.18 24.06 2.42
C TYR A 15 -4.95 23.51 1.72
N ARG A 16 -3.89 24.32 1.69
CA ARG A 16 -2.63 23.93 1.11
C ARG A 16 -1.77 23.22 2.16
N VAL A 17 -1.24 22.05 1.80
CA VAL A 17 -0.27 21.29 2.59
C VAL A 17 1.09 21.24 1.90
N GLY A 18 2.15 20.92 2.66
CA GLY A 18 3.50 20.70 2.16
C GLY A 18 4.15 21.94 1.56
N ALA A 19 3.98 23.11 2.17
CA ALA A 19 4.57 24.36 1.68
C ALA A 19 6.09 24.23 1.48
N GLY A 20 6.58 24.58 0.27
CA GLY A 20 8.00 24.49 -0.09
C GLY A 20 8.48 23.12 -0.53
N LYS A 21 7.65 22.08 -0.48
CA LYS A 21 7.96 20.71 -0.94
C LYS A 21 7.58 20.54 -2.42
N SER A 22 8.15 19.50 -3.06
CA SER A 22 7.69 19.07 -4.39
C SER A 22 6.26 18.54 -4.31
N PRO A 23 5.49 18.50 -5.40
CA PRO A 23 4.08 18.08 -5.39
C PRO A 23 3.83 16.71 -4.72
N VAL A 24 4.66 15.72 -5.03
CA VAL A 24 4.54 14.38 -4.44
C VAL A 24 4.90 14.40 -2.96
N ALA A 25 6.00 15.08 -2.59
CA ALA A 25 6.41 15.19 -1.19
C ALA A 25 5.40 15.99 -0.34
N ALA A 26 4.75 16.99 -0.91
CA ALA A 26 3.69 17.73 -0.26
C ALA A 26 2.44 16.87 -0.03
N TYR A 27 2.06 16.07 -1.03
CA TYR A 27 0.93 15.16 -0.95
C TYR A 27 1.14 14.03 0.09
N LEU A 28 2.38 13.63 0.31
CA LEU A 28 2.76 12.59 1.27
C LEU A 28 3.21 13.15 2.63
N ASP A 29 3.01 14.44 2.87
CA ASP A 29 3.41 15.11 4.12
C ASP A 29 2.39 14.88 5.22
N ILE A 30 2.46 13.69 5.82
CA ILE A 30 1.52 13.25 6.87
C ILE A 30 1.44 14.26 8.01
N ASP A 31 2.59 14.76 8.47
CA ASP A 31 2.65 15.67 9.61
C ASP A 31 1.96 17.00 9.30
N ASP A 32 2.18 17.55 8.11
CA ASP A 32 1.55 18.79 7.70
C ASP A 32 0.04 18.62 7.45
N ILE A 33 -0.38 17.49 6.86
CA ILE A 33 -1.80 17.17 6.68
C ILE A 33 -2.52 17.10 8.02
N VAL A 34 -1.96 16.37 8.99
CA VAL A 34 -2.54 16.22 10.34
C VAL A 34 -2.56 17.56 11.07
N ARG A 35 -1.49 18.37 10.94
CA ARG A 35 -1.43 19.72 11.53
C ARG A 35 -2.56 20.61 10.98
N VAL A 36 -2.69 20.70 9.67
CA VAL A 36 -3.72 21.50 9.01
C VAL A 36 -5.12 21.03 9.41
N ALA A 37 -5.35 19.73 9.43
CA ALA A 37 -6.63 19.16 9.83
C ALA A 37 -7.01 19.55 11.27
N LYS A 38 -6.04 19.52 12.20
CA LYS A 38 -6.25 19.96 13.59
C LYS A 38 -6.54 21.45 13.69
N GLU A 39 -5.82 22.30 12.96
CA GLU A 39 -6.01 23.75 12.95
C GLU A 39 -7.41 24.15 12.47
N HIS A 40 -8.01 23.32 11.62
CA HIS A 40 -9.35 23.56 11.08
C HIS A 40 -10.46 22.71 11.73
N ASN A 41 -10.16 22.08 12.89
CA ASN A 41 -11.12 21.30 13.68
C ASN A 41 -11.82 20.20 12.87
N VAL A 42 -11.03 19.46 12.05
CA VAL A 42 -11.54 18.34 11.25
C VAL A 42 -11.82 17.15 12.15
N ASP A 43 -12.99 16.54 12.04
CA ASP A 43 -13.38 15.35 12.79
C ASP A 43 -12.98 14.06 12.09
N LEU A 44 -13.07 14.03 10.74
CA LEU A 44 -12.94 12.83 9.93
C LEU A 44 -11.99 13.06 8.75
N ILE A 45 -11.11 12.13 8.47
CA ILE A 45 -10.24 12.19 7.28
C ILE A 45 -10.48 10.97 6.38
N HIS A 46 -10.92 11.22 5.15
CA HIS A 46 -10.96 10.22 4.10
C HIS A 46 -9.68 10.33 3.25
N PRO A 47 -8.85 9.28 3.19
CA PRO A 47 -7.53 9.34 2.54
C PRO A 47 -7.57 9.38 1.01
N GLY A 48 -8.73 9.25 0.41
CA GLY A 48 -8.86 9.09 -1.04
C GLY A 48 -8.51 7.67 -1.50
N TYR A 49 -7.85 7.58 -2.65
CA TYR A 49 -7.46 6.33 -3.30
C TYR A 49 -5.95 6.30 -3.57
N GLY A 50 -5.30 5.18 -3.23
CA GLY A 50 -3.85 5.02 -3.36
C GLY A 50 -3.05 5.88 -2.36
N PHE A 51 -1.74 5.92 -2.50
CA PHE A 51 -0.83 6.72 -1.68
C PHE A 51 -1.08 6.55 -0.16
N LEU A 52 -1.57 7.60 0.50
CA LEU A 52 -1.78 7.61 1.96
C LEU A 52 -2.94 6.70 2.41
N SER A 53 -3.84 6.28 1.52
CA SER A 53 -4.88 5.30 1.87
C SER A 53 -4.31 3.91 2.21
N GLU A 54 -3.09 3.63 1.75
CA GLU A 54 -2.36 2.39 1.98
C GLU A 54 -1.24 2.55 3.02
N ASN A 55 -1.22 3.68 3.72
CA ASN A 55 -0.17 4.01 4.68
C ASN A 55 -0.67 3.86 6.12
N PRO A 56 -0.19 2.85 6.88
CA PRO A 56 -0.64 2.61 8.26
C PRO A 56 -0.23 3.73 9.21
N GLU A 57 0.90 4.42 8.94
CA GLU A 57 1.36 5.52 9.76
C GLU A 57 0.44 6.74 9.65
N PHE A 58 -0.10 7.01 8.46
CA PHE A 58 -1.09 8.08 8.29
C PHE A 58 -2.35 7.80 9.11
N ALA A 59 -2.89 6.58 9.00
CA ALA A 59 -4.07 6.19 9.77
C ALA A 59 -3.82 6.30 11.30
N ARG A 60 -2.63 5.90 11.75
CA ARG A 60 -2.24 5.98 13.16
C ARG A 60 -2.17 7.44 13.64
N LYS A 61 -1.47 8.31 12.91
CA LYS A 61 -1.33 9.72 13.27
C LYS A 61 -2.65 10.50 13.26
N VAL A 62 -3.55 10.16 12.33
CA VAL A 62 -4.90 10.74 12.32
C VAL A 62 -5.66 10.38 13.60
N ASN A 63 -5.64 9.09 13.98
CA ASN A 63 -6.33 8.62 15.19
C ASN A 63 -5.67 9.19 16.47
N GLU A 64 -4.35 9.24 16.56
CA GLU A 64 -3.61 9.85 17.68
C GLU A 64 -3.87 11.34 17.82
N ALA A 65 -4.18 12.01 16.72
CA ALA A 65 -4.56 13.41 16.72
C ALA A 65 -6.00 13.67 17.18
N GLY A 66 -6.75 12.62 17.53
CA GLY A 66 -8.14 12.69 17.98
C GLY A 66 -9.18 12.76 16.86
N MET A 67 -8.74 12.58 15.61
CA MET A 67 -9.62 12.51 14.45
C MET A 67 -9.91 11.03 14.08
N VAL A 68 -10.92 10.79 13.26
CA VAL A 68 -11.24 9.45 12.77
C VAL A 68 -10.70 9.27 11.35
N PHE A 69 -9.84 8.27 11.16
CA PHE A 69 -9.44 7.84 9.82
C PHE A 69 -10.58 7.00 9.21
N ILE A 70 -11.11 7.43 8.06
CA ILE A 70 -12.15 6.68 7.35
C ILE A 70 -11.48 5.59 6.52
N GLY A 71 -11.36 4.41 7.11
CA GLY A 71 -10.69 3.26 6.50
C GLY A 71 -10.44 2.15 7.51
N PRO A 72 -9.66 1.13 7.12
CA PRO A 72 -9.27 0.04 8.02
C PRO A 72 -8.41 0.54 9.18
N MET A 73 -8.32 -0.28 10.23
CA MET A 73 -7.37 -0.03 11.33
C MET A 73 -5.93 -0.04 10.82
N PRO A 74 -5.01 0.75 11.42
CA PRO A 74 -3.60 0.80 11.00
C PRO A 74 -2.95 -0.58 10.89
N GLU A 75 -3.23 -1.48 11.84
CA GLU A 75 -2.71 -2.85 11.87
C GLU A 75 -3.22 -3.67 10.68
N THR A 76 -4.46 -3.45 10.27
CA THR A 76 -5.06 -4.12 9.10
C THR A 76 -4.37 -3.65 7.82
N ILE A 77 -4.11 -2.34 7.68
CA ILE A 77 -3.39 -1.78 6.54
C ILE A 77 -1.98 -2.37 6.47
N ASP A 78 -1.25 -2.42 7.59
CA ASP A 78 0.10 -2.98 7.67
C ASP A 78 0.13 -4.46 7.29
N ASN A 79 -0.76 -5.26 7.87
CA ASN A 79 -0.83 -6.69 7.64
C ASN A 79 -1.22 -7.06 6.21
N LEU A 80 -2.17 -6.34 5.61
CA LEU A 80 -2.59 -6.59 4.23
C LEU A 80 -1.67 -5.94 3.19
N GLY A 81 -0.87 -4.95 3.58
CA GLY A 81 0.17 -4.34 2.75
C GLY A 81 1.37 -5.26 2.50
N ASP A 82 1.68 -6.15 3.43
CA ASP A 82 2.70 -7.19 3.30
C ASP A 82 2.10 -8.44 2.66
N LYS A 83 2.61 -8.83 1.47
CA LYS A 83 2.08 -9.98 0.71
C LYS A 83 2.18 -11.31 1.44
N THR A 84 3.21 -11.48 2.28
CA THR A 84 3.43 -12.71 3.05
C THR A 84 2.44 -12.76 4.21
N LYS A 85 2.38 -11.69 5.01
CA LYS A 85 1.41 -11.58 6.12
C LYS A 85 -0.04 -11.69 5.64
N ALA A 86 -0.38 -11.03 4.52
CA ALA A 86 -1.72 -11.10 3.94
C ALA A 86 -2.13 -12.52 3.55
N ARG A 87 -1.18 -13.33 3.00
CA ARG A 87 -1.43 -14.74 2.68
C ARG A 87 -1.60 -15.61 3.91
N ASP A 88 -0.79 -15.38 4.94
CA ASP A 88 -0.89 -16.13 6.19
C ASP A 88 -2.22 -15.84 6.87
N LEU A 89 -2.63 -14.57 6.97
CA LEU A 89 -3.95 -14.19 7.47
C LEU A 89 -5.10 -14.81 6.67
N ALA A 90 -5.00 -14.82 5.33
CA ALA A 90 -6.01 -15.46 4.49
C ALA A 90 -6.09 -16.98 4.75
N ARG A 91 -4.94 -17.64 4.93
CA ARG A 91 -4.88 -19.08 5.27
C ARG A 91 -5.52 -19.34 6.62
N ASP A 92 -5.19 -18.55 7.64
CA ASP A 92 -5.74 -18.68 8.99
C ASP A 92 -7.25 -18.45 9.02
N ALA A 93 -7.72 -17.52 8.18
CA ALA A 93 -9.14 -17.25 7.96
C ALA A 93 -9.84 -18.26 7.03
N GLN A 94 -9.14 -19.31 6.58
CA GLN A 94 -9.64 -20.32 5.62
C GLN A 94 -10.14 -19.72 4.29
N VAL A 95 -9.61 -18.57 3.88
CA VAL A 95 -9.89 -17.97 2.59
C VAL A 95 -9.04 -18.68 1.53
N PRO A 96 -9.63 -19.11 0.39
CA PRO A 96 -8.87 -19.72 -0.69
C PRO A 96 -7.77 -18.79 -1.21
N ILE A 97 -6.54 -19.30 -1.28
CA ILE A 97 -5.37 -18.57 -1.78
C ILE A 97 -4.74 -19.30 -2.96
N VAL A 98 -4.16 -18.54 -3.87
CA VAL A 98 -3.32 -19.11 -4.94
C VAL A 98 -2.04 -19.67 -4.30
N PRO A 99 -1.61 -20.90 -4.67
CA PRO A 99 -0.35 -21.47 -4.18
C PRO A 99 0.84 -20.51 -4.37
N GLY A 100 1.76 -20.50 -3.43
CA GLY A 100 2.95 -19.66 -3.47
C GLY A 100 3.93 -20.03 -2.36
N THR A 101 5.17 -19.59 -2.46
CA THR A 101 6.21 -19.86 -1.46
C THR A 101 5.82 -19.34 -0.07
N PRO A 102 6.23 -20.00 1.02
CA PRO A 102 5.94 -19.56 2.38
C PRO A 102 6.50 -18.18 2.74
N GLY A 103 7.57 -17.78 2.06
CA GLY A 103 8.25 -16.50 2.27
C GLY A 103 8.87 -15.96 1.00
N ALA A 104 9.61 -14.86 1.14
CA ALA A 104 10.46 -14.36 0.08
C ALA A 104 11.56 -15.38 -0.21
N ILE A 105 11.86 -15.58 -1.49
CA ILE A 105 12.96 -16.45 -1.96
C ILE A 105 14.13 -15.59 -2.42
N ALA A 106 15.34 -15.99 -2.10
CA ALA A 106 16.56 -15.26 -2.44
C ALA A 106 17.26 -15.87 -3.67
N SER A 107 16.97 -17.13 -4.02
CA SER A 107 17.63 -17.82 -5.10
C SER A 107 16.69 -18.75 -5.88
N LEU A 108 17.18 -19.23 -7.03
CA LEU A 108 16.46 -20.20 -7.85
C LEU A 108 16.32 -21.55 -7.14
N GLU A 109 17.37 -21.97 -6.44
CA GLU A 109 17.40 -23.23 -5.71
C GLU A 109 16.30 -23.29 -4.64
N GLU A 110 15.99 -22.16 -4.01
CA GLU A 110 14.88 -22.06 -3.06
C GLU A 110 13.50 -22.14 -3.76
N ALA A 111 13.41 -21.68 -5.01
CA ALA A 111 12.18 -21.73 -5.78
C ALA A 111 11.89 -23.11 -6.39
N GLU A 112 12.93 -23.89 -6.71
CA GLU A 112 12.79 -25.16 -7.42
C GLU A 112 11.82 -26.17 -6.78
N PRO A 113 11.86 -26.41 -5.45
CA PRO A 113 10.92 -27.35 -4.83
C PRO A 113 9.47 -26.96 -5.05
N PHE A 114 9.16 -25.68 -4.90
CA PHE A 114 7.83 -25.13 -5.13
C PHE A 114 7.41 -25.27 -6.61
N ILE A 115 8.32 -24.95 -7.53
CA ILE A 115 8.05 -25.08 -8.99
C ILE A 115 7.82 -26.54 -9.38
N LYS A 116 8.55 -27.48 -8.79
CA LYS A 116 8.36 -28.93 -9.02
C LYS A 116 7.00 -29.41 -8.54
N GLU A 117 6.50 -28.84 -7.45
CA GLU A 117 5.18 -29.17 -6.89
C GLU A 117 4.02 -28.62 -7.72
N VAL A 118 4.08 -27.32 -8.06
CA VAL A 118 2.94 -26.60 -8.69
C VAL A 118 2.99 -26.60 -10.22
N GLY A 119 4.17 -26.82 -10.81
CA GLY A 119 4.39 -26.74 -12.26
C GLY A 119 4.46 -25.31 -12.80
N PHE A 120 4.62 -25.21 -14.12
CA PHE A 120 4.57 -23.94 -14.84
C PHE A 120 3.18 -23.69 -15.43
N PRO A 121 2.76 -22.41 -15.65
CA PRO A 121 3.53 -21.17 -15.41
C PRO A 121 3.50 -20.71 -13.95
N VAL A 122 4.58 -20.07 -13.51
CA VAL A 122 4.65 -19.38 -12.22
C VAL A 122 4.85 -17.88 -12.42
N ILE A 123 4.44 -17.08 -11.42
CA ILE A 123 4.69 -15.64 -11.41
C ILE A 123 5.69 -15.32 -10.29
N ILE A 124 6.81 -14.72 -10.67
CA ILE A 124 7.77 -14.13 -9.74
C ILE A 124 7.35 -12.68 -9.50
N LYS A 125 7.30 -12.27 -8.23
CA LYS A 125 6.95 -10.91 -7.82
C LYS A 125 8.04 -10.34 -6.93
N ALA A 126 8.41 -9.09 -7.14
CA ALA A 126 9.27 -8.39 -6.18
C ALA A 126 8.59 -8.33 -4.82
N ALA A 127 9.37 -8.53 -3.75
CA ALA A 127 8.87 -8.46 -2.36
C ALA A 127 8.27 -7.07 -2.06
N MET A 128 8.97 -6.02 -2.50
CA MET A 128 8.53 -4.64 -2.43
C MET A 128 8.05 -4.18 -3.82
N GLY A 129 6.78 -3.83 -3.94
CA GLY A 129 6.21 -3.36 -5.22
C GLY A 129 4.71 -3.55 -5.30
N GLY A 130 4.04 -2.66 -6.01
CA GLY A 130 2.60 -2.67 -6.25
C GLY A 130 2.28 -2.41 -7.73
N GLY A 131 0.99 -2.52 -8.08
CA GLY A 131 0.49 -2.17 -9.41
C GLY A 131 1.10 -2.95 -10.58
N GLY A 132 1.56 -4.18 -10.36
CA GLY A 132 2.15 -5.02 -11.42
C GLY A 132 3.62 -4.75 -11.73
N ARG A 133 4.24 -3.76 -11.11
CA ARG A 133 5.68 -3.51 -11.27
C ARG A 133 6.48 -4.60 -10.56
N GLY A 134 7.55 -5.10 -11.23
CA GLY A 134 8.38 -6.18 -10.68
C GLY A 134 7.69 -7.54 -10.69
N MET A 135 6.71 -7.78 -11.57
CA MET A 135 6.14 -9.08 -11.83
C MET A 135 6.63 -9.65 -13.15
N ARG A 136 6.94 -10.96 -13.13
CA ARG A 136 7.32 -11.70 -14.35
C ARG A 136 6.65 -13.06 -14.36
N VAL A 137 6.03 -13.41 -15.48
CA VAL A 137 5.51 -14.75 -15.74
C VAL A 137 6.65 -15.60 -16.29
N VAL A 138 6.91 -16.72 -15.64
CA VAL A 138 7.93 -17.70 -16.01
C VAL A 138 7.24 -18.98 -16.50
N ARG A 139 7.58 -19.41 -17.69
CA ARG A 139 7.00 -20.59 -18.36
C ARG A 139 7.94 -21.78 -18.43
N SER A 140 9.22 -21.57 -18.10
CA SER A 140 10.24 -22.61 -18.04
C SER A 140 11.41 -22.14 -17.17
N LEU A 141 12.22 -23.06 -16.64
CA LEU A 141 13.38 -22.73 -15.79
C LEU A 141 14.39 -21.80 -16.49
N SER A 142 14.56 -21.93 -17.81
CA SER A 142 15.50 -21.09 -18.59
C SER A 142 15.12 -19.58 -18.58
N LEU A 143 13.91 -19.22 -18.21
CA LEU A 143 13.43 -17.83 -18.19
C LEU A 143 13.60 -17.14 -16.82
N ILE A 144 14.09 -17.85 -15.80
CA ILE A 144 14.25 -17.29 -14.46
C ILE A 144 15.48 -16.37 -14.36
N HIS A 145 16.49 -16.58 -15.19
CA HIS A 145 17.76 -15.85 -15.19
C HIS A 145 17.76 -14.52 -15.96
N ILE A 146 16.61 -14.03 -16.37
CA ILE A 146 16.55 -12.78 -17.14
C ILE A 146 16.11 -11.62 -16.26
#